data_74c80f0ba44b5ff8c070b88a8daac397
#
_entry.id   74c80f0ba44b5ff8c070b88a8daac397
#
_cell.length_a   1.000
_cell.length_b   1.000
_cell.length_c   1.000
_cell.angle_alpha   90.00
_cell.angle_beta   90.00
_cell.angle_gamma   90.00
#
_symmetry.space_group_name_H-M   'P 1'
#
loop_
_entity.id
_entity.type
_entity.pdbx_description
1 polymer ?
#
loop_
_entity_poly.entity_id
_entity_poly.type
_entity_poly.pdbx_seq_one_letter_code
_entity_poly.pdbx_strand_id
1 'polypeptide(L)'
;TDCYNEFESEYKITRKILEELVKCDCFLSISTKSKLIIRDIDLLKKMSNVEVSLSINTLDESFKNDMDKASSIQDRLETLKELHENGIRTILFMSPMFPYITDFKKIIEESQSFVDEYWFENLNLRGSYKKDILTYIKNKYSKYYSDYLNIYLNNDLTYWENLGREIND
;
A
#
# COMPACT_ATOMS: atom_id res chain seq x y z
N THR A 1 12.04 -4.54 2.63
CA THR A 1 11.43 -5.82 3.03
C THR A 1 10.38 -5.55 4.08
N ASP A 2 9.20 -6.19 3.95
CA ASP A 2 8.10 -6.05 4.90
C ASP A 2 8.49 -6.66 6.26
N CYS A 3 8.33 -5.92 7.35
CA CYS A 3 8.64 -6.42 8.69
C CYS A 3 7.65 -7.49 9.17
N TYR A 4 6.47 -7.59 8.56
CA TYR A 4 5.48 -8.65 8.79
C TYR A 4 5.49 -9.69 7.65
N ASN A 5 6.67 -10.07 7.18
CA ASN A 5 6.86 -11.14 6.19
C ASN A 5 6.49 -12.53 6.76
N GLU A 6 6.55 -13.55 5.92
CA GLU A 6 6.16 -14.93 6.28
C GLU A 6 6.90 -15.51 7.50
N PHE A 7 8.15 -15.09 7.74
CA PHE A 7 8.94 -15.58 8.87
C PHE A 7 8.54 -14.95 10.20
N GLU A 8 7.88 -13.78 10.17
CA GLU A 8 7.49 -13.06 11.39
C GLU A 8 6.45 -13.81 12.22
N SER A 9 5.65 -14.69 11.60
CA SER A 9 4.70 -15.54 12.33
C SER A 9 5.41 -16.52 13.28
N GLU A 10 6.59 -17.01 12.90
CA GLU A 10 7.42 -17.96 13.65
C GLU A 10 8.40 -17.25 14.59
N TYR A 11 9.24 -16.36 14.05
CA TYR A 11 10.36 -15.77 14.80
C TYR A 11 9.99 -14.61 15.69
N LYS A 12 8.86 -13.90 15.40
CA LYS A 12 8.31 -12.79 16.18
C LYS A 12 9.33 -11.68 16.47
N ILE A 13 10.18 -11.37 15.48
CA ILE A 13 11.24 -10.38 15.64
C ILE A 13 10.65 -8.97 15.74
N THR A 14 9.68 -8.64 14.87
CA THR A 14 8.97 -7.37 14.91
C THR A 14 8.26 -7.21 16.25
N ARG A 15 7.56 -8.24 16.74
CA ARG A 15 6.91 -8.20 18.06
C ARG A 15 7.90 -7.92 19.18
N LYS A 16 9.06 -8.59 19.21
CA LYS A 16 10.10 -8.35 20.22
C LYS A 16 10.65 -6.91 20.16
N ILE A 17 10.79 -6.35 18.97
CA ILE A 17 11.18 -4.95 18.80
C ILE A 17 10.10 -4.02 19.35
N LEU A 18 8.82 -4.28 19.08
CA LEU A 18 7.70 -3.50 19.61
C LEU A 18 7.64 -3.54 21.15
N GLU A 19 7.91 -4.69 21.78
CA GLU A 19 7.99 -4.84 23.24
C GLU A 19 9.05 -3.91 23.87
N GLU A 20 10.13 -3.63 23.17
CA GLU A 20 11.13 -2.65 23.60
C GLU A 20 10.71 -1.21 23.27
N LEU A 21 10.14 -0.98 22.09
CA LEU A 21 9.72 0.35 21.65
C LEU A 21 8.57 0.93 22.50
N VAL A 22 7.70 0.10 23.07
CA VAL A 22 6.65 0.54 24.02
C VAL A 22 7.23 1.28 25.24
N LYS A 23 8.50 1.01 25.57
CA LYS A 23 9.20 1.67 26.69
C LYS A 23 9.80 3.02 26.32
N CYS A 24 9.76 3.38 25.04
CA CYS A 24 10.38 4.58 24.49
C CYS A 24 9.32 5.61 24.12
N ASP A 25 9.59 6.88 24.36
CA ASP A 25 8.79 7.97 23.81
C ASP A 25 9.30 8.30 22.41
N CYS A 26 8.78 7.56 21.41
CA CYS A 26 9.17 7.72 20.01
C CYS A 26 7.95 7.71 19.09
N PHE A 27 8.07 8.36 17.93
CA PHE A 27 7.14 8.20 16.83
C PHE A 27 7.46 6.91 16.07
N LEU A 28 6.46 6.06 15.87
CA LEU A 28 6.60 4.83 15.11
C LEU A 28 5.65 4.82 13.91
N SER A 29 6.21 4.71 12.72
CA SER A 29 5.46 4.49 11.48
C SER A 29 5.77 3.10 10.93
N ILE A 30 4.74 2.30 10.68
CA ILE A 30 4.87 0.92 10.17
C ILE A 30 4.17 0.85 8.82
N SER A 31 4.89 0.39 7.80
CA SER A 31 4.32 0.08 6.47
C SER A 31 4.35 -1.41 6.20
N THR A 32 3.19 -1.99 5.85
CA THR A 32 3.08 -3.42 5.58
C THR A 32 1.99 -3.74 4.53
N LYS A 33 2.02 -4.95 4.00
CA LYS A 33 0.94 -5.58 3.19
C LYS A 33 0.31 -6.76 3.91
N SER A 34 0.69 -6.99 5.18
CA SER A 34 0.37 -8.20 5.92
C SER A 34 -0.67 -7.95 7.00
N LYS A 35 -1.71 -8.78 7.03
CA LYS A 35 -2.69 -8.80 8.13
C LYS A 35 -2.10 -9.26 9.47
N LEU A 36 -0.88 -9.81 9.46
CA LEU A 36 -0.24 -10.31 10.69
C LEU A 36 -0.02 -9.21 11.72
N ILE A 37 0.00 -7.94 11.33
CA ILE A 37 0.13 -6.79 12.25
C ILE A 37 -0.98 -6.76 13.32
N ILE A 38 -2.17 -7.31 13.03
CA ILE A 38 -3.28 -7.40 14.00
C ILE A 38 -2.85 -8.12 15.28
N ARG A 39 -1.96 -9.10 15.19
CA ARG A 39 -1.39 -9.80 16.34
C ARG A 39 -0.78 -8.87 17.38
N ASP A 40 -0.27 -7.73 16.95
CA ASP A 40 0.53 -6.83 17.78
C ASP A 40 -0.24 -5.55 18.21
N ILE A 41 -1.56 -5.49 17.98
CA ILE A 41 -2.43 -4.38 18.42
C ILE A 41 -2.28 -4.11 19.94
N ASP A 42 -2.10 -5.15 20.74
CA ASP A 42 -1.91 -5.05 22.19
C ASP A 42 -0.67 -4.23 22.59
N LEU A 43 0.35 -4.21 21.73
CA LEU A 43 1.55 -3.40 21.90
C LEU A 43 1.39 -2.01 21.28
N LEU A 44 0.83 -1.93 20.07
CA LEU A 44 0.62 -0.66 19.36
C LEU A 44 -0.26 0.30 20.18
N LYS A 45 -1.30 -0.20 20.83
CA LYS A 45 -2.19 0.59 21.72
C LYS A 45 -1.50 1.20 22.94
N LYS A 46 -0.32 0.71 23.33
CA LYS A 46 0.46 1.24 24.45
C LYS A 46 1.38 2.39 24.03
N MET A 47 1.52 2.60 22.72
CA MET A 47 2.38 3.66 22.17
C MET A 47 1.57 4.94 22.01
N SER A 48 2.12 6.06 22.47
CA SER A 48 1.46 7.36 22.37
C SER A 48 1.44 7.95 20.97
N ASN A 49 2.33 7.48 20.08
CA ASN A 49 2.55 8.09 18.77
C ASN A 49 2.91 7.03 17.74
N VAL A 50 1.89 6.33 17.26
CA VAL A 50 2.03 5.24 16.28
C VAL A 50 1.05 5.42 15.13
N GLU A 51 1.51 5.14 13.93
CA GLU A 51 0.69 5.03 12.73
C GLU A 51 1.03 3.77 11.94
N VAL A 52 0.03 3.25 11.24
CA VAL A 52 0.19 2.06 10.40
C VAL A 52 -0.33 2.34 9.01
N SER A 53 0.51 2.12 8.00
CA SER A 53 0.12 2.17 6.61
C SER A 53 0.02 0.78 5.99
N LEU A 54 -1.12 0.50 5.34
CA LEU A 54 -1.27 -0.69 4.49
C LEU A 54 -1.30 -0.31 3.02
N SER A 55 -0.50 -1.03 2.22
CA SER A 55 -0.47 -0.79 0.78
C SER A 55 -1.65 -1.45 0.08
N ILE A 56 -2.51 -0.63 -0.54
CA ILE A 56 -3.64 -1.06 -1.40
C ILE A 56 -3.66 -0.16 -2.62
N ASN A 57 -3.37 -0.68 -3.80
CA ASN A 57 -3.31 0.09 -5.04
C ASN A 57 -4.32 -0.39 -6.10
N THR A 58 -5.15 -1.33 -5.74
CA THR A 58 -6.23 -1.88 -6.58
C THR A 58 -7.28 -2.54 -5.70
N LEU A 59 -8.51 -2.65 -6.22
CA LEU A 59 -9.57 -3.51 -5.68
C LEU A 59 -9.78 -4.78 -6.52
N ASP A 60 -8.96 -5.00 -7.55
CA ASP A 60 -8.96 -6.22 -8.36
C ASP A 60 -7.96 -7.24 -7.79
N GLU A 61 -8.50 -8.32 -7.19
CA GLU A 61 -7.70 -9.40 -6.61
C GLU A 61 -6.86 -10.15 -7.65
N SER A 62 -7.32 -10.22 -8.90
CA SER A 62 -6.54 -10.84 -9.98
C SER A 62 -5.29 -10.02 -10.29
N PHE A 63 -5.45 -8.70 -10.44
CA PHE A 63 -4.33 -7.80 -10.65
C PHE A 63 -3.35 -7.83 -9.46
N LYS A 64 -3.89 -7.76 -8.22
CA LYS A 64 -3.08 -7.86 -7.00
C LYS A 64 -2.26 -9.16 -6.97
N ASN A 65 -2.87 -10.30 -7.29
CA ASN A 65 -2.19 -11.61 -7.27
C ASN A 65 -1.11 -11.75 -8.36
N ASP A 66 -1.23 -11.02 -9.47
CA ASP A 66 -0.18 -10.91 -10.47
C ASP A 66 1.01 -10.07 -9.95
N MET A 67 0.76 -9.09 -9.07
CA MET A 67 1.77 -8.14 -8.60
C MET A 67 2.45 -8.53 -7.28
N ASP A 68 1.72 -9.12 -6.32
CA ASP A 68 2.28 -9.55 -5.04
C ASP A 68 1.58 -10.79 -4.45
N LYS A 69 2.26 -11.45 -3.50
CA LYS A 69 1.78 -12.67 -2.82
C LYS A 69 1.37 -12.42 -1.36
N ALA A 70 1.33 -11.16 -0.93
CA ALA A 70 0.95 -10.81 0.44
C ALA A 70 -0.57 -10.99 0.67
N SER A 71 -1.08 -10.52 1.80
CA SER A 71 -2.51 -10.64 2.18
C SER A 71 -3.45 -10.17 1.07
N SER A 72 -4.65 -10.74 1.01
CA SER A 72 -5.70 -10.32 0.07
C SER A 72 -6.08 -8.85 0.27
N ILE A 73 -6.73 -8.25 -0.72
CA ILE A 73 -7.23 -6.87 -0.60
C ILE A 73 -8.23 -6.79 0.55
N GLN A 74 -9.14 -7.76 0.64
CA GLN A 74 -10.12 -7.83 1.72
C GLN A 74 -9.44 -7.90 3.10
N ASP A 75 -8.45 -8.78 3.27
CA ASP A 75 -7.68 -8.85 4.53
C ASP A 75 -7.01 -7.51 4.90
N ARG A 76 -6.49 -6.78 3.90
CA ARG A 76 -5.84 -5.48 4.14
C ARG A 76 -6.86 -4.40 4.55
N LEU A 77 -8.04 -4.36 3.91
CA LEU A 77 -9.12 -3.43 4.30
C LEU A 77 -9.63 -3.74 5.70
N GLU A 78 -9.88 -5.02 6.00
CA GLU A 78 -10.30 -5.47 7.34
C GLU A 78 -9.24 -5.14 8.40
N THR A 79 -7.95 -5.28 8.06
CA THR A 79 -6.84 -4.91 8.94
C THR A 79 -6.82 -3.42 9.24
N LEU A 80 -7.00 -2.54 8.24
CA LEU A 80 -7.11 -1.09 8.47
C LEU A 80 -8.28 -0.77 9.38
N LYS A 81 -9.44 -1.38 9.12
CA LYS A 81 -10.64 -1.17 9.94
C LYS A 81 -10.41 -1.60 11.39
N GLU A 82 -9.83 -2.77 11.63
CA GLU A 82 -9.54 -3.26 12.98
C GLU A 82 -8.53 -2.38 13.73
N LEU A 83 -7.49 -1.90 13.03
CA LEU A 83 -6.53 -0.95 13.58
C LEU A 83 -7.22 0.36 13.99
N HIS A 84 -8.04 0.93 13.10
CA HIS A 84 -8.79 2.17 13.35
C HIS A 84 -9.76 2.02 14.54
N GLU A 85 -10.53 0.94 14.61
CA GLU A 85 -11.44 0.62 15.72
C GLU A 85 -10.71 0.46 17.06
N ASN A 86 -9.42 0.14 17.03
CA ASN A 86 -8.54 0.08 18.20
C ASN A 86 -7.81 1.40 18.50
N GLY A 87 -8.14 2.49 17.81
CA GLY A 87 -7.58 3.83 18.05
C GLY A 87 -6.17 4.02 17.51
N ILE A 88 -5.72 3.17 16.60
CA ILE A 88 -4.41 3.30 15.92
C ILE A 88 -4.63 4.12 14.65
N ARG A 89 -3.80 5.16 14.44
CA ARG A 89 -3.86 5.97 13.20
C ARG A 89 -3.58 5.11 11.99
N THR A 90 -4.49 5.14 11.02
CA THR A 90 -4.47 4.30 9.83
C THR A 90 -4.19 5.11 8.58
N ILE A 91 -3.33 4.59 7.73
CA ILE A 91 -2.97 5.16 6.44
C ILE A 91 -3.19 4.12 5.35
N LEU A 92 -3.91 4.49 4.29
CA LEU A 92 -3.98 3.67 3.10
C LEU A 92 -2.94 4.18 2.10
N PHE A 93 -1.94 3.36 1.79
CA PHE A 93 -0.85 3.72 0.90
C PHE A 93 -1.07 3.13 -0.49
N MET A 94 -1.45 3.96 -1.45
CA MET A 94 -1.59 3.57 -2.86
C MET A 94 -0.22 3.53 -3.53
N SER A 95 0.52 2.45 -3.28
CA SER A 95 1.91 2.29 -3.74
C SER A 95 2.16 0.92 -4.38
N PRO A 96 2.61 0.94 -5.66
CA PRO A 96 2.60 2.07 -6.58
C PRO A 96 1.23 2.25 -7.27
N MET A 97 0.91 3.47 -7.68
CA MET A 97 -0.24 3.75 -8.54
C MET A 97 0.10 3.38 -9.99
N PHE A 98 -0.71 2.48 -10.57
CA PHE A 98 -0.58 2.09 -11.97
C PHE A 98 -1.47 2.99 -12.86
N PRO A 99 -0.90 3.73 -13.83
CA PRO A 99 -1.69 4.59 -14.71
C PRO A 99 -2.88 3.88 -15.33
N TYR A 100 -4.06 4.50 -15.25
CA TYR A 100 -5.35 4.01 -15.78
C TYR A 100 -5.88 2.69 -15.18
N ILE A 101 -5.14 2.05 -14.25
CA ILE A 101 -5.50 0.78 -13.61
C ILE A 101 -5.87 1.00 -12.15
N THR A 102 -5.11 1.82 -11.41
CA THR A 102 -5.44 2.18 -10.04
C THR A 102 -6.62 3.15 -10.03
N ASP A 103 -7.77 2.69 -9.57
CA ASP A 103 -8.97 3.52 -9.34
C ASP A 103 -8.93 4.06 -7.90
N PHE A 104 -8.21 5.16 -7.70
CA PHE A 104 -8.01 5.73 -6.37
C PHE A 104 -9.33 6.24 -5.75
N LYS A 105 -10.26 6.77 -6.56
CA LYS A 105 -11.55 7.28 -6.07
C LYS A 105 -12.38 6.16 -5.46
N LYS A 106 -12.43 5.01 -6.14
CA LYS A 106 -13.14 3.84 -5.63
C LYS A 106 -12.48 3.26 -4.39
N ILE A 107 -11.14 3.26 -4.32
CA ILE A 107 -10.42 2.82 -3.12
C ILE A 107 -10.74 3.73 -1.93
N ILE A 108 -10.80 5.05 -2.13
CA ILE A 108 -11.19 6.01 -1.08
C ILE A 108 -12.64 5.78 -0.66
N GLU A 109 -13.58 5.64 -1.61
CA GLU A 109 -14.99 5.38 -1.32
C GLU A 109 -15.19 4.17 -0.41
N GLU A 110 -14.47 3.06 -0.68
CA GLU A 110 -14.56 1.83 0.10
C GLU A 110 -13.90 1.90 1.49
N SER A 111 -13.01 2.86 1.72
CA SER A 111 -12.17 2.89 2.93
C SER A 111 -12.31 4.14 3.80
N GLN A 112 -12.97 5.21 3.33
CA GLN A 112 -13.00 6.51 4.00
C GLN A 112 -13.57 6.51 5.43
N SER A 113 -14.33 5.50 5.81
CA SER A 113 -14.90 5.40 7.15
C SER A 113 -13.93 4.88 8.23
N PHE A 114 -12.76 4.35 7.81
CA PHE A 114 -11.76 3.74 8.71
C PHE A 114 -10.30 4.03 8.29
N VAL A 115 -10.09 5.03 7.43
CA VAL A 115 -8.75 5.49 7.03
C VAL A 115 -8.61 6.96 7.39
N ASP A 116 -7.57 7.29 8.15
CA ASP A 116 -7.31 8.65 8.63
C ASP A 116 -6.55 9.49 7.59
N GLU A 117 -5.74 8.83 6.74
CA GLU A 117 -4.91 9.52 5.74
C GLU A 117 -4.64 8.63 4.52
N TYR A 118 -4.46 9.24 3.35
CA TYR A 118 -4.11 8.56 2.10
C TYR A 118 -2.76 9.03 1.59
N TRP A 119 -1.87 8.07 1.29
CA TRP A 119 -0.60 8.33 0.64
C TRP A 119 -0.61 7.79 -0.78
N PHE A 120 0.05 8.52 -1.67
CA PHE A 120 0.09 8.21 -3.11
C PHE A 120 1.52 8.15 -3.59
N GLU A 121 1.89 7.08 -4.28
CA GLU A 121 3.21 6.93 -4.89
C GLU A 121 3.06 6.53 -6.35
N ASN A 122 3.66 7.31 -7.24
CA ASN A 122 3.65 7.02 -8.67
C ASN A 122 4.45 5.75 -8.97
N LEU A 123 3.95 4.93 -9.89
CA LEU A 123 4.71 3.80 -10.42
C LEU A 123 5.99 4.32 -11.09
N ASN A 124 7.14 3.92 -10.59
CA ASN A 124 8.44 4.35 -11.08
C ASN A 124 9.18 3.16 -11.70
N LEU A 125 9.10 3.02 -13.02
CA LEU A 125 9.71 1.92 -13.76
C LEU A 125 11.20 2.17 -13.98
N ARG A 126 12.04 1.59 -13.12
CA ARG A 126 13.50 1.62 -13.24
C ARG A 126 14.08 0.20 -13.32
N GLY A 127 15.29 0.08 -13.90
CA GLY A 127 16.01 -1.18 -13.92
C GLY A 127 15.35 -2.29 -14.75
N SER A 128 15.60 -3.54 -14.39
CA SER A 128 15.22 -4.73 -15.16
C SER A 128 13.72 -4.97 -15.21
N TYR A 129 13.00 -4.69 -14.13
CA TYR A 129 11.55 -4.97 -14.06
C TYR A 129 10.70 -4.04 -14.95
N LYS A 130 11.27 -2.95 -15.48
CA LYS A 130 10.58 -2.07 -16.45
C LYS A 130 10.05 -2.86 -17.65
N LYS A 131 10.88 -3.74 -18.21
CA LYS A 131 10.52 -4.58 -19.34
C LYS A 131 9.37 -5.54 -18.99
N ASP A 132 9.41 -6.11 -17.79
CA ASP A 132 8.42 -7.09 -17.35
C ASP A 132 7.06 -6.42 -17.16
N ILE A 133 7.01 -5.24 -16.52
CA ILE A 133 5.78 -4.47 -16.36
C ILE A 133 5.22 -4.03 -17.72
N LEU A 134 6.05 -3.48 -18.62
CA LEU A 134 5.57 -3.09 -19.94
C LEU A 134 5.05 -4.28 -20.76
N THR A 135 5.67 -5.45 -20.62
CA THR A 135 5.19 -6.70 -21.24
C THR A 135 3.85 -7.14 -20.62
N TYR A 136 3.73 -7.06 -19.30
CA TYR A 136 2.48 -7.36 -18.60
C TYR A 136 1.34 -6.45 -19.07
N ILE A 137 1.57 -5.12 -19.11
CA ILE A 137 0.59 -4.15 -19.60
C ILE A 137 0.19 -4.44 -21.06
N LYS A 138 1.16 -4.71 -21.92
CA LYS A 138 0.89 -5.07 -23.32
C LYS A 138 -0.06 -6.27 -23.45
N ASN A 139 0.12 -7.28 -22.60
CA ASN A 139 -0.62 -8.53 -22.68
C ASN A 139 -2.00 -8.47 -21.99
N LYS A 140 -2.08 -7.83 -20.82
CA LYS A 140 -3.30 -7.82 -20.00
C LYS A 140 -4.13 -6.55 -20.15
N TYR A 141 -3.50 -5.41 -20.48
CA TYR A 141 -4.10 -4.08 -20.56
C TYR A 141 -3.69 -3.36 -21.84
N SER A 142 -3.78 -4.06 -22.97
CA SER A 142 -3.27 -3.60 -24.27
C SER A 142 -3.79 -2.23 -24.70
N LYS A 143 -4.99 -1.85 -24.27
CA LYS A 143 -5.58 -0.52 -24.53
C LYS A 143 -4.79 0.64 -23.94
N TYR A 144 -4.02 0.40 -22.85
CA TYR A 144 -3.21 1.42 -22.20
C TYR A 144 -1.72 1.33 -22.55
N TYR A 145 -1.33 0.36 -23.41
CA TYR A 145 0.08 0.12 -23.67
C TYR A 145 0.80 1.32 -24.30
N SER A 146 0.14 2.03 -25.25
CA SER A 146 0.71 3.25 -25.84
C SER A 146 0.94 4.36 -24.82
N ASP A 147 0.01 4.52 -23.86
CA ASP A 147 0.12 5.52 -22.82
C ASP A 147 1.30 5.20 -21.88
N TYR A 148 1.48 3.92 -21.52
CA TYR A 148 2.64 3.48 -20.75
C TYR A 148 3.97 3.73 -21.46
N LEU A 149 4.03 3.54 -22.80
CA LEU A 149 5.23 3.90 -23.56
C LEU A 149 5.48 5.40 -23.51
N ASN A 150 4.46 6.24 -23.66
CA ASN A 150 4.59 7.68 -23.58
C ASN A 150 5.10 8.13 -22.19
N ILE A 151 4.48 7.64 -21.12
CA ILE A 151 4.88 7.98 -19.74
C ILE A 151 6.31 7.53 -19.46
N TYR A 152 6.68 6.28 -19.79
CA TYR A 152 7.91 5.66 -19.27
C TYR A 152 9.07 5.61 -20.25
N LEU A 153 8.85 5.82 -21.55
CA LEU A 153 9.92 5.89 -22.56
C LEU A 153 10.12 7.31 -23.10
N ASN A 154 9.01 8.04 -23.29
CA ASN A 154 9.06 9.41 -23.80
C ASN A 154 9.09 10.47 -22.68
N ASN A 155 9.02 10.03 -21.39
CA ASN A 155 8.99 10.89 -20.21
C ASN A 155 7.83 11.93 -20.23
N ASP A 156 6.66 11.53 -20.73
CA ASP A 156 5.46 12.35 -20.70
C ASP A 156 4.88 12.35 -19.28
N LEU A 157 4.94 13.50 -18.60
CA LEU A 157 4.46 13.67 -17.23
C LEU A 157 3.00 14.10 -17.15
N THR A 158 2.34 14.34 -18.28
CA THR A 158 0.97 14.89 -18.34
C THR A 158 -0.03 14.08 -17.53
N TYR A 159 0.08 12.74 -17.58
CA TYR A 159 -0.76 11.86 -16.77
C TYR A 159 -0.61 12.14 -15.26
N TRP A 160 0.63 12.22 -14.78
CA TRP A 160 0.91 12.43 -13.36
C TRP A 160 0.53 13.83 -12.88
N GLU A 161 0.70 14.84 -13.72
CA GLU A 161 0.27 16.22 -13.42
C GLU A 161 -1.25 16.32 -13.30
N ASN A 162 -1.99 15.67 -14.20
CA ASN A 162 -3.44 15.62 -14.15
C ASN A 162 -3.93 14.85 -12.92
N LEU A 163 -3.35 13.67 -12.66
CA LEU A 163 -3.68 12.88 -11.47
C LEU A 163 -3.42 13.66 -10.18
N GLY A 164 -2.29 14.38 -10.10
CA GLY A 164 -1.98 15.22 -8.94
C GLY A 164 -3.00 16.33 -8.70
N ARG A 165 -3.58 16.91 -9.76
CA ARG A 165 -4.70 17.88 -9.63
C ARG A 165 -5.94 17.18 -9.11
N GLU A 166 -6.33 16.04 -9.69
CA GLU A 166 -7.52 15.30 -9.26
C GLU A 166 -7.47 14.80 -7.81
N ILE A 167 -6.28 14.55 -7.27
CA ILE A 167 -6.11 14.14 -5.86
C ILE A 167 -6.25 15.34 -4.92
N ASN A 168 -5.91 16.55 -5.38
CA ASN A 168 -5.95 17.77 -4.56
C ASN A 168 -7.28 18.53 -4.63
N ASP A 169 -8.15 18.19 -5.58
CA ASP A 169 -9.50 18.75 -5.73
C ASP A 169 -10.51 17.98 -4.87
#